data_fd27199e12f1ea263aa7689f0de5a923
#
_entry.id   fd27199e12f1ea263aa7689f0de5a923
#
_cell.length_a   1.000
_cell.length_b   1.000
_cell.length_c   1.000
_cell.angle_alpha   90.00
_cell.angle_beta   90.00
_cell.angle_gamma   90.00
#
_symmetry.space_group_name_H-M   'P 1'
#
loop_
_entity.id
_entity.type
_entity.pdbx_description
1 polymer ?
#
loop_
_entity_poly.entity_id
_entity_poly.type
_entity_poly.pdbx_seq_one_letter_code
_entity_poly.pdbx_strand_id
1 'polypeptide(L)'
;SSTITIELGGSYSDPGASADGGESVTASGVVNTGVVGSYTITYTATDKAGNTGTATRTVNVVDTTAPVVSVTGSSTVSVELGGTYTDAGATATDLSGSVTVSTSGTVDTDTVGSYTLTYTSTDASGNSGTATRTVNVVDTTAPVVSVTGDNPATVELGATYTDAGATATDLSGTVTVSTSGTVDTDTVGSY
;
A
#
# COMPACT_ATOMS: atom_id res chain seq x y z
N SER A 1 -8.06 -43.46 -11.29
CA SER A 1 -8.82 -42.25 -11.08
C SER A 1 -8.02 -41.06 -11.62
N SER A 2 -8.64 -40.16 -12.36
CA SER A 2 -8.00 -38.93 -12.87
C SER A 2 -8.34 -37.76 -11.98
N THR A 3 -7.34 -36.91 -11.68
CA THR A 3 -7.54 -35.69 -10.93
C THR A 3 -7.44 -34.50 -11.88
N ILE A 4 -8.38 -33.56 -11.78
CA ILE A 4 -8.39 -32.28 -12.48
C ILE A 4 -8.33 -31.19 -11.43
N THR A 5 -7.56 -30.13 -11.69
CA THR A 5 -7.51 -28.93 -10.85
C THR A 5 -8.01 -27.75 -11.66
N ILE A 6 -8.87 -26.93 -11.07
CA ILE A 6 -9.43 -25.72 -11.68
C ILE A 6 -9.37 -24.59 -10.65
N GLU A 7 -9.21 -23.37 -11.14
CA GLU A 7 -9.23 -22.16 -10.32
C GLU A 7 -10.64 -21.83 -9.85
N LEU A 8 -10.77 -21.25 -8.67
CA LEU A 8 -12.02 -20.74 -8.11
C LEU A 8 -12.70 -19.79 -9.11
N GLY A 9 -14.01 -19.98 -9.33
CA GLY A 9 -14.78 -19.23 -10.32
C GLY A 9 -14.51 -19.66 -11.77
N GLY A 10 -13.60 -20.58 -12.02
CA GLY A 10 -13.34 -21.14 -13.34
C GLY A 10 -14.50 -22.00 -13.85
N SER A 11 -14.44 -22.41 -15.10
CA SER A 11 -15.45 -23.30 -15.70
C SER A 11 -14.99 -24.75 -15.65
N TYR A 12 -15.93 -25.64 -15.38
CA TYR A 12 -15.73 -27.08 -15.46
C TYR A 12 -16.72 -27.71 -16.43
N SER A 13 -16.20 -28.52 -17.38
CA SER A 13 -17.02 -29.35 -18.23
C SER A 13 -16.52 -30.80 -18.08
N ASP A 14 -17.40 -31.71 -17.71
CA ASP A 14 -17.03 -33.11 -17.56
C ASP A 14 -16.80 -33.76 -18.91
N PRO A 15 -15.59 -34.31 -19.22
CA PRO A 15 -15.33 -35.01 -20.45
C PRO A 15 -16.00 -36.40 -20.53
N GLY A 16 -16.64 -36.86 -19.44
CA GLY A 16 -17.31 -38.14 -19.35
C GLY A 16 -16.36 -39.32 -19.13
N ALA A 17 -16.90 -40.52 -19.31
CA ALA A 17 -16.18 -41.79 -19.26
C ALA A 17 -16.80 -42.79 -20.28
N SER A 18 -16.06 -43.85 -20.60
CA SER A 18 -16.54 -44.92 -21.44
C SER A 18 -16.38 -46.28 -20.72
N ALA A 19 -17.25 -47.23 -21.04
CA ALA A 19 -17.12 -48.62 -20.67
C ALA A 19 -16.55 -49.41 -21.85
N ASP A 20 -15.72 -50.42 -21.59
CA ASP A 20 -15.02 -51.22 -22.63
C ASP A 20 -15.97 -52.16 -23.39
N GLY A 21 -17.07 -52.57 -22.77
CA GLY A 21 -18.13 -53.35 -23.40
C GLY A 21 -19.13 -52.53 -24.22
N GLY A 22 -18.99 -51.22 -24.26
CA GLY A 22 -19.90 -50.29 -24.97
C GLY A 22 -21.23 -50.03 -24.22
N GLU A 23 -21.29 -50.34 -22.92
CA GLU A 23 -22.44 -50.02 -22.10
C GLU A 23 -22.57 -48.49 -21.90
N SER A 24 -23.81 -48.06 -21.71
CA SER A 24 -24.08 -46.65 -21.37
C SER A 24 -23.53 -46.30 -19.98
N VAL A 25 -22.74 -45.23 -19.90
CA VAL A 25 -22.21 -44.71 -18.66
C VAL A 25 -23.10 -43.58 -18.14
N THR A 26 -23.47 -43.65 -16.87
CA THR A 26 -24.16 -42.55 -16.17
C THR A 26 -23.18 -41.86 -15.20
N ALA A 27 -23.21 -40.56 -15.18
CA ALA A 27 -22.40 -39.75 -14.27
C ALA A 27 -23.27 -39.16 -13.15
N SER A 28 -22.73 -39.12 -11.93
CA SER A 28 -23.35 -38.52 -10.76
C SER A 28 -22.31 -37.73 -9.98
N GLY A 29 -22.77 -36.67 -9.29
CA GLY A 29 -21.91 -35.71 -8.61
C GLY A 29 -22.00 -34.32 -9.26
N VAL A 30 -21.73 -33.29 -8.48
CA VAL A 30 -21.74 -31.89 -8.92
C VAL A 30 -20.44 -31.23 -8.49
N VAL A 31 -19.82 -30.47 -9.40
CA VAL A 31 -18.68 -29.61 -9.10
C VAL A 31 -19.18 -28.18 -8.91
N ASN A 32 -19.02 -27.64 -7.72
CA ASN A 32 -19.28 -26.23 -7.46
C ASN A 32 -17.98 -25.45 -7.61
N THR A 33 -17.78 -24.81 -8.74
CA THR A 33 -16.58 -24.04 -9.05
C THR A 33 -16.47 -22.74 -8.28
N GLY A 34 -17.53 -22.29 -7.62
CA GLY A 34 -17.57 -21.11 -6.76
C GLY A 34 -17.12 -21.35 -5.33
N VAL A 35 -16.71 -22.57 -4.97
CA VAL A 35 -16.27 -22.93 -3.63
C VAL A 35 -15.04 -23.82 -3.70
N VAL A 36 -13.95 -23.40 -3.01
CA VAL A 36 -12.73 -24.19 -2.87
C VAL A 36 -13.04 -25.52 -2.21
N GLY A 37 -12.57 -26.61 -2.80
CA GLY A 37 -12.81 -27.95 -2.28
C GLY A 37 -12.50 -29.07 -3.26
N SER A 38 -12.67 -30.29 -2.83
CA SER A 38 -12.48 -31.51 -3.64
C SER A 38 -13.83 -32.13 -3.92
N TYR A 39 -14.17 -32.26 -5.18
CA TYR A 39 -15.44 -32.78 -5.69
C TYR A 39 -15.22 -34.12 -6.38
N THR A 40 -16.13 -35.05 -6.21
CA THR A 40 -16.06 -36.37 -6.84
C THR A 40 -17.21 -36.56 -7.80
N ILE A 41 -16.89 -36.94 -9.05
CA ILE A 41 -17.86 -37.43 -10.02
C ILE A 41 -17.71 -38.95 -10.09
N THR A 42 -18.83 -39.65 -9.93
CA THR A 42 -18.88 -41.10 -10.04
C THR A 42 -19.55 -41.49 -11.34
N TYR A 43 -18.89 -42.34 -12.11
CA TYR A 43 -19.36 -42.94 -13.35
C TYR A 43 -19.78 -44.37 -13.05
N THR A 44 -20.95 -44.78 -13.56
CA THR A 44 -21.52 -46.10 -13.37
C THR A 44 -21.96 -46.68 -14.72
N ALA A 45 -21.56 -47.89 -14.96
CA ALA A 45 -22.05 -48.71 -16.10
C ALA A 45 -22.60 -50.03 -15.57
N THR A 46 -23.65 -50.52 -16.19
CA THR A 46 -24.26 -51.83 -15.86
C THR A 46 -24.38 -52.68 -17.09
N ASP A 47 -23.90 -53.93 -17.04
CA ASP A 47 -23.99 -54.88 -18.13
C ASP A 47 -25.41 -55.49 -18.22
N LYS A 48 -25.64 -56.31 -19.28
CA LYS A 48 -26.94 -57.01 -19.50
C LYS A 48 -27.27 -58.03 -18.44
N ALA A 49 -26.28 -58.50 -17.70
CA ALA A 49 -26.47 -59.47 -16.60
C ALA A 49 -26.78 -58.77 -15.28
N GLY A 50 -26.73 -57.45 -15.22
CA GLY A 50 -26.99 -56.63 -14.04
C GLY A 50 -25.74 -56.34 -13.20
N ASN A 51 -24.54 -56.71 -13.67
CA ASN A 51 -23.30 -56.38 -12.91
C ASN A 51 -22.93 -54.91 -13.17
N THR A 52 -22.55 -54.23 -12.10
CA THR A 52 -22.27 -52.80 -12.11
C THR A 52 -20.77 -52.53 -11.86
N GLY A 53 -20.18 -51.76 -12.77
CA GLY A 53 -18.84 -51.17 -12.62
C GLY A 53 -18.90 -49.70 -12.29
N THR A 54 -17.95 -49.23 -11.48
CA THR A 54 -17.85 -47.80 -11.12
C THR A 54 -16.43 -47.29 -11.29
N ALA A 55 -16.33 -46.01 -11.65
CA ALA A 55 -15.07 -45.25 -11.67
C ALA A 55 -15.31 -43.85 -11.11
N THR A 56 -14.27 -43.19 -10.63
CA THR A 56 -14.39 -41.83 -10.07
C THR A 56 -13.39 -40.88 -10.71
N ARG A 57 -13.79 -39.61 -10.82
CA ARG A 57 -12.94 -38.46 -11.12
C ARG A 57 -12.97 -37.51 -9.95
N THR A 58 -11.81 -37.07 -9.52
CA THR A 58 -11.66 -36.02 -8.54
C THR A 58 -11.42 -34.68 -9.26
N VAL A 59 -12.19 -33.66 -8.89
CA VAL A 59 -12.02 -32.28 -9.36
C VAL A 59 -11.71 -31.42 -8.14
N ASN A 60 -10.53 -30.83 -8.10
CA ASN A 60 -10.11 -29.91 -7.06
C ASN A 60 -10.33 -28.47 -7.55
N VAL A 61 -11.18 -27.75 -6.85
CA VAL A 61 -11.31 -26.29 -6.99
C VAL A 61 -10.33 -25.65 -6.00
N VAL A 62 -9.40 -24.92 -6.52
CA VAL A 62 -8.34 -24.23 -5.75
C VAL A 62 -8.44 -22.74 -5.97
N ASP A 63 -7.94 -21.97 -5.03
CA ASP A 63 -7.76 -20.55 -5.17
C ASP A 63 -6.25 -20.24 -5.07
N THR A 64 -5.70 -19.73 -6.14
CA THR A 64 -4.29 -19.34 -6.27
C THR A 64 -4.15 -17.85 -6.58
N THR A 65 -5.28 -17.14 -6.63
CA THR A 65 -5.34 -15.71 -6.93
C THR A 65 -5.22 -14.89 -5.66
N ALA A 66 -4.29 -13.94 -5.65
CA ALA A 66 -4.10 -13.07 -4.50
C ALA A 66 -5.15 -11.95 -4.47
N PRO A 67 -5.53 -11.46 -3.26
CA PRO A 67 -6.37 -10.29 -3.11
C PRO A 67 -5.81 -9.06 -3.83
N VAL A 68 -6.69 -8.28 -4.46
CA VAL A 68 -6.33 -6.98 -5.05
C VAL A 68 -6.43 -5.92 -3.97
N VAL A 69 -5.30 -5.34 -3.58
CA VAL A 69 -5.21 -4.25 -2.60
C VAL A 69 -5.18 -2.90 -3.33
N SER A 70 -6.03 -1.98 -2.91
CA SER A 70 -6.15 -0.63 -3.48
C SER A 70 -6.00 0.43 -2.40
N VAL A 71 -5.03 1.33 -2.56
CA VAL A 71 -4.79 2.46 -1.66
C VAL A 71 -5.96 3.44 -1.73
N THR A 72 -6.50 3.86 -0.58
CA THR A 72 -7.57 4.85 -0.50
C THR A 72 -7.00 6.25 -0.68
N GLY A 73 -7.41 6.97 -1.73
CA GLY A 73 -6.87 8.28 -2.08
C GLY A 73 -5.53 8.19 -2.83
N SER A 74 -4.65 9.19 -2.66
CA SER A 74 -3.37 9.26 -3.38
C SER A 74 -2.36 8.23 -2.83
N SER A 75 -1.65 7.56 -3.73
CA SER A 75 -0.51 6.69 -3.39
C SER A 75 0.77 7.46 -3.05
N THR A 76 0.80 8.78 -3.31
CA THR A 76 1.88 9.67 -2.89
C THR A 76 1.28 10.92 -2.25
N VAL A 77 1.75 11.26 -1.06
CA VAL A 77 1.29 12.40 -0.25
C VAL A 77 2.50 13.19 0.23
N SER A 78 2.41 14.52 0.28
CA SER A 78 3.41 15.37 0.93
C SER A 78 2.83 15.98 2.20
N VAL A 79 3.64 16.05 3.25
CA VAL A 79 3.32 16.62 4.55
C VAL A 79 4.43 17.57 4.94
N GLU A 80 4.10 18.75 5.47
CA GLU A 80 5.07 19.71 5.99
C GLU A 80 5.74 19.16 7.25
N LEU A 81 7.03 19.44 7.43
CA LEU A 81 7.79 19.13 8.64
C LEU A 81 7.07 19.62 9.89
N GLY A 82 6.92 18.75 10.90
CA GLY A 82 6.13 19.01 12.10
C GLY A 82 4.62 18.99 11.90
N GLY A 83 4.15 18.73 10.68
CA GLY A 83 2.72 18.65 10.35
C GLY A 83 2.08 17.36 10.86
N THR A 84 0.75 17.24 10.69
CA THR A 84 0.01 16.04 11.07
C THR A 84 -0.26 15.19 9.83
N TYR A 85 0.05 13.91 9.90
CA TYR A 85 -0.31 12.92 8.91
C TYR A 85 -1.36 11.94 9.47
N THR A 86 -2.42 11.71 8.71
CA THR A 86 -3.43 10.68 9.00
C THR A 86 -3.55 9.77 7.79
N ASP A 87 -3.29 8.49 7.98
CA ASP A 87 -3.38 7.51 6.89
C ASP A 87 -4.83 7.24 6.52
N ALA A 88 -5.17 7.38 5.23
CA ALA A 88 -6.49 7.05 4.70
C ALA A 88 -6.70 5.54 4.50
N GLY A 89 -5.63 4.73 4.66
CA GLY A 89 -5.68 3.29 4.55
C GLY A 89 -5.80 2.75 3.13
N ALA A 90 -6.23 1.50 3.02
CA ALA A 90 -6.46 0.79 1.78
C ALA A 90 -7.65 -0.17 1.92
N THR A 91 -8.18 -0.63 0.78
CA THR A 91 -9.20 -1.67 0.67
C THR A 91 -8.64 -2.87 -0.06
N ALA A 92 -9.26 -4.04 0.13
CA ALA A 92 -8.92 -5.23 -0.63
C ALA A 92 -10.18 -5.96 -1.08
N THR A 93 -10.09 -6.65 -2.22
CA THR A 93 -11.15 -7.51 -2.77
C THR A 93 -10.56 -8.80 -3.26
N ASP A 94 -11.31 -9.89 -3.09
CA ASP A 94 -10.95 -11.21 -3.56
C ASP A 94 -12.19 -12.01 -3.92
N LEU A 95 -12.05 -12.97 -4.85
CA LEU A 95 -13.15 -13.84 -5.28
C LEU A 95 -13.48 -14.90 -4.19
N SER A 96 -12.50 -15.30 -3.38
CA SER A 96 -12.70 -16.27 -2.30
C SER A 96 -13.54 -15.72 -1.14
N GLY A 97 -13.80 -14.41 -1.10
CA GLY A 97 -14.68 -13.78 -0.10
C GLY A 97 -14.08 -12.55 0.58
N SER A 98 -14.48 -12.35 1.83
CA SER A 98 -14.06 -11.18 2.61
C SER A 98 -12.60 -11.31 3.03
N VAL A 99 -11.82 -10.27 2.71
CA VAL A 99 -10.42 -10.12 3.09
C VAL A 99 -10.22 -8.85 3.90
N THR A 100 -9.20 -8.84 4.77
CA THR A 100 -8.84 -7.68 5.60
C THR A 100 -7.49 -7.15 5.19
N VAL A 101 -7.29 -5.84 5.35
CA VAL A 101 -6.01 -5.18 5.07
C VAL A 101 -5.28 -4.92 6.39
N SER A 102 -4.02 -5.29 6.45
CA SER A 102 -3.08 -4.90 7.49
C SER A 102 -2.12 -3.84 6.94
N THR A 103 -1.75 -2.87 7.79
CA THR A 103 -0.82 -1.80 7.44
C THR A 103 0.47 -1.96 8.24
N SER A 104 1.61 -1.76 7.57
CA SER A 104 2.93 -1.72 8.18
C SER A 104 3.72 -0.50 7.69
N GLY A 105 4.73 -0.09 8.47
CA GLY A 105 5.47 1.14 8.27
C GLY A 105 4.98 2.24 9.21
N THR A 106 5.81 3.27 9.38
CA THR A 106 5.53 4.46 10.18
C THR A 106 5.96 5.69 9.43
N VAL A 107 5.28 6.81 9.68
CA VAL A 107 5.65 8.13 9.17
C VAL A 107 6.09 8.96 10.35
N ASP A 108 7.33 9.44 10.32
CA ASP A 108 7.89 10.41 11.26
C ASP A 108 7.78 11.80 10.63
N THR A 109 6.83 12.60 11.09
CA THR A 109 6.61 13.94 10.56
C THR A 109 7.57 14.98 11.09
N ASP A 110 8.40 14.63 12.10
CA ASP A 110 9.42 15.51 12.67
C ASP A 110 10.78 15.40 11.95
N THR A 111 10.88 14.52 10.97
CA THR A 111 12.10 14.31 10.18
C THR A 111 11.79 14.34 8.68
N VAL A 112 12.46 15.25 7.96
CA VAL A 112 12.37 15.32 6.48
C VAL A 112 12.84 14.01 5.87
N GLY A 113 12.01 13.44 5.00
CA GLY A 113 12.30 12.15 4.39
C GLY A 113 11.14 11.57 3.59
N SER A 114 11.38 10.41 3.00
CA SER A 114 10.36 9.64 2.28
C SER A 114 10.06 8.36 3.07
N TYR A 115 8.80 8.20 3.46
CA TYR A 115 8.29 7.10 4.28
C TYR A 115 7.35 6.24 3.46
N THR A 116 7.44 4.92 3.63
CA THR A 116 6.58 3.98 2.91
C THR A 116 5.67 3.25 3.89
N LEU A 117 4.38 3.32 3.64
CA LEU A 117 3.37 2.46 4.26
C LEU A 117 3.06 1.31 3.29
N THR A 118 3.07 0.08 3.80
CA THR A 118 2.73 -1.12 3.03
C THR A 118 1.43 -1.70 3.56
N TYR A 119 0.49 -1.91 2.65
CA TYR A 119 -0.81 -2.54 2.90
C TYR A 119 -0.78 -3.96 2.37
N THR A 120 -1.10 -4.92 3.20
CA THR A 120 -1.09 -6.35 2.84
C THR A 120 -2.45 -6.95 3.14
N SER A 121 -2.94 -7.75 2.22
CA SER A 121 -4.14 -8.57 2.40
C SER A 121 -3.83 -10.00 2.04
N THR A 122 -4.32 -10.94 2.85
CA THR A 122 -4.13 -12.38 2.61
C THR A 122 -5.50 -13.04 2.67
N ASP A 123 -5.80 -13.90 1.68
CA ASP A 123 -7.02 -14.67 1.62
C ASP A 123 -6.99 -15.93 2.49
N ALA A 124 -8.08 -16.69 2.48
CA ALA A 124 -8.21 -17.93 3.23
C ALA A 124 -7.35 -19.08 2.67
N SER A 125 -6.92 -18.98 1.41
CA SER A 125 -6.05 -19.95 0.72
C SER A 125 -4.56 -19.68 0.96
N GLY A 126 -4.23 -18.51 1.56
CA GLY A 126 -2.86 -18.08 1.87
C GLY A 126 -2.20 -17.23 0.79
N ASN A 127 -2.94 -16.82 -0.27
CA ASN A 127 -2.39 -15.93 -1.27
C ASN A 127 -2.39 -14.50 -0.74
N SER A 128 -1.32 -13.74 -1.00
CA SER A 128 -1.15 -12.39 -0.44
C SER A 128 -0.94 -11.35 -1.54
N GLY A 129 -1.71 -10.27 -1.47
CA GLY A 129 -1.56 -9.08 -2.29
C GLY A 129 -1.07 -7.89 -1.47
N THR A 130 -0.36 -6.96 -2.12
CA THR A 130 0.20 -5.77 -1.47
C THR A 130 0.02 -4.53 -2.30
N ALA A 131 -0.07 -3.37 -1.62
CA ALA A 131 0.03 -2.04 -2.21
C ALA A 131 0.82 -1.12 -1.27
N THR A 132 1.35 -0.01 -1.78
CA THR A 132 2.15 0.92 -0.97
C THR A 132 1.68 2.36 -1.13
N ARG A 133 1.88 3.16 -0.06
CA ARG A 133 1.79 4.62 -0.09
C ARG A 133 3.14 5.21 0.30
N THR A 134 3.58 6.19 -0.46
CA THR A 134 4.74 7.03 -0.13
C THR A 134 4.27 8.33 0.50
N VAL A 135 4.82 8.65 1.66
CA VAL A 135 4.60 9.93 2.35
C VAL A 135 5.92 10.68 2.40
N ASN A 136 5.97 11.84 1.74
CA ASN A 136 7.14 12.71 1.72
C ASN A 136 6.96 13.80 2.79
N VAL A 137 7.78 13.78 3.82
CA VAL A 137 7.90 14.87 4.77
C VAL A 137 8.88 15.87 4.20
N VAL A 138 8.42 17.09 3.96
CA VAL A 138 9.18 18.16 3.31
C VAL A 138 9.16 19.40 4.22
N ASP A 139 10.21 20.20 4.12
CA ASP A 139 10.25 21.52 4.72
C ASP A 139 10.19 22.57 3.61
N THR A 140 9.11 23.32 3.58
CA THR A 140 8.89 24.41 2.63
C THR A 140 8.74 25.76 3.35
N THR A 141 8.85 25.75 4.68
CA THR A 141 8.71 26.95 5.53
C THR A 141 10.05 27.66 5.59
N ALA A 142 10.05 28.95 5.27
CA ALA A 142 11.27 29.76 5.36
C ALA A 142 11.63 30.07 6.81
N PRO A 143 12.94 30.21 7.13
CA PRO A 143 13.40 30.62 8.45
C PRO A 143 12.83 31.97 8.89
N VAL A 144 12.55 32.12 10.18
CA VAL A 144 12.17 33.39 10.79
C VAL A 144 13.43 34.10 11.28
N VAL A 145 13.72 35.27 10.71
CA VAL A 145 14.85 36.14 11.09
C VAL A 145 14.40 37.23 12.04
N SER A 146 15.13 37.41 13.13
CA SER A 146 14.89 38.45 14.16
C SER A 146 16.13 39.29 14.37
N VAL A 147 16.02 40.61 14.20
CA VAL A 147 17.11 41.55 14.43
C VAL A 147 17.39 41.62 15.92
N THR A 148 18.68 41.64 16.29
CA THR A 148 19.13 41.79 17.69
C THR A 148 19.46 43.27 17.98
N GLY A 149 19.07 43.76 19.15
CA GLY A 149 19.29 45.13 19.57
C GLY A 149 18.23 46.13 19.05
N ASP A 150 18.57 47.42 19.05
CA ASP A 150 17.64 48.47 18.65
C ASP A 150 17.39 48.49 17.15
N ASN A 151 16.12 48.65 16.75
CA ASN A 151 15.73 48.78 15.34
C ASN A 151 14.62 49.88 15.24
N PRO A 152 14.93 51.10 14.78
CA PRO A 152 16.23 51.56 14.28
C PRO A 152 17.28 51.79 15.40
N ALA A 153 18.53 51.52 15.10
CA ALA A 153 19.66 51.90 15.93
C ALA A 153 20.09 53.34 15.58
N THR A 154 20.59 54.08 16.58
CA THR A 154 21.15 55.44 16.40
C THR A 154 22.57 55.49 16.92
N VAL A 155 23.44 56.20 16.18
CA VAL A 155 24.83 56.40 16.52
C VAL A 155 25.20 57.85 16.32
N GLU A 156 25.98 58.45 17.21
CA GLU A 156 26.49 59.83 17.09
C GLU A 156 27.51 59.92 15.93
N LEU A 157 27.51 61.07 15.28
CA LEU A 157 28.47 61.35 14.18
C LEU A 157 29.92 61.19 14.70
N GLY A 158 30.70 60.41 13.95
CA GLY A 158 32.08 60.04 14.27
C GLY A 158 32.26 58.99 15.35
N ALA A 159 31.17 58.43 15.93
CA ALA A 159 31.27 57.31 16.88
C ALA A 159 31.38 55.97 16.13
N THR A 160 31.87 54.95 16.83
CA THR A 160 31.95 53.57 16.27
C THR A 160 30.58 52.94 16.34
N TYR A 161 30.11 52.41 15.20
CA TYR A 161 28.96 51.53 15.13
C TYR A 161 29.39 50.07 15.11
N THR A 162 28.73 49.25 15.94
CA THR A 162 28.87 47.80 15.89
C THR A 162 27.49 47.20 15.76
N ASP A 163 27.27 46.48 14.65
CA ASP A 163 25.99 45.80 14.43
C ASP A 163 25.79 44.70 15.46
N ALA A 164 24.63 44.71 16.10
CA ALA A 164 24.23 43.67 17.07
C ALA A 164 23.83 42.37 16.40
N GLY A 165 23.66 42.40 15.07
CA GLY A 165 23.36 41.21 14.26
C GLY A 165 21.90 40.78 14.29
N ALA A 166 21.66 39.56 13.90
CA ALA A 166 20.36 38.95 13.91
C ALA A 166 20.44 37.44 14.25
N THR A 167 19.33 36.90 14.68
CA THR A 167 19.14 35.46 14.89
C THR A 167 18.12 34.92 13.89
N ALA A 168 18.19 33.64 13.60
CA ALA A 168 17.17 32.98 12.81
C ALA A 168 16.79 31.64 13.45
N THR A 169 15.54 31.26 13.28
CA THR A 169 15.00 29.97 13.75
C THR A 169 14.20 29.30 12.64
N ASP A 170 14.33 27.99 12.56
CA ASP A 170 13.59 27.16 11.62
C ASP A 170 13.37 25.78 12.25
N LEU A 171 12.29 25.09 11.85
CA LEU A 171 11.96 23.79 12.40
C LEU A 171 12.91 22.70 11.85
N SER A 172 13.47 22.92 10.67
CA SER A 172 14.44 21.98 10.05
C SER A 172 15.81 21.99 10.74
N GLY A 173 16.07 22.90 11.67
CA GLY A 173 17.28 22.91 12.48
C GLY A 173 18.10 24.20 12.40
N THR A 174 19.44 24.05 12.29
CA THR A 174 20.37 25.17 12.36
C THR A 174 20.30 26.05 11.10
N VAL A 175 20.05 27.35 11.33
CA VAL A 175 20.05 28.36 10.28
C VAL A 175 21.23 29.30 10.44
N THR A 176 21.87 29.68 9.33
CA THR A 176 22.92 30.70 9.32
C THR A 176 22.35 32.04 8.88
N VAL A 177 22.70 33.09 9.60
CA VAL A 177 22.37 34.49 9.24
C VAL A 177 23.58 35.11 8.59
N SER A 178 23.41 35.79 7.46
CA SER A 178 24.41 36.64 6.82
C SER A 178 23.95 38.11 6.84
N THR A 179 24.83 39.01 7.20
CA THR A 179 24.59 40.44 7.19
C THR A 179 25.32 41.09 6.01
N SER A 180 24.69 42.04 5.37
CA SER A 180 25.28 42.86 4.32
C SER A 180 24.94 44.32 4.53
N GLY A 181 25.76 45.21 3.98
CA GLY A 181 25.64 46.64 4.13
C GLY A 181 26.74 47.22 4.97
N THR A 182 26.92 48.54 4.92
CA THR A 182 27.87 49.34 5.69
C THR A 182 27.19 50.54 6.21
N VAL A 183 27.55 50.98 7.43
CA VAL A 183 27.12 52.21 8.04
C VAL A 183 28.29 53.20 8.00
N ASP A 184 28.11 54.33 7.32
CA ASP A 184 29.07 55.44 7.33
C ASP A 184 28.75 56.35 8.50
N THR A 185 29.59 56.34 9.54
CA THR A 185 29.39 57.13 10.75
C THR A 185 30.00 58.53 10.63
N ASP A 186 30.70 58.84 9.55
CA ASP A 186 31.31 60.16 9.29
C ASP A 186 30.33 61.09 8.54
N THR A 187 29.19 60.58 8.09
CA THR A 187 28.17 61.33 7.36
C THR A 187 26.80 61.18 8.05
N VAL A 188 26.11 62.28 8.29
CA VAL A 188 24.74 62.22 8.85
C VAL A 188 23.80 61.62 7.77
N GLY A 189 23.12 60.54 8.10
CA GLY A 189 22.24 59.87 7.15
C GLY A 189 21.49 58.69 7.77
N SER A 190 20.74 57.98 6.94
CA SER A 190 20.07 56.73 7.26
C SER A 190 20.63 55.64 6.32
N TYR A 191 21.11 54.61 6.86
CA TYR A 191 21.82 53.53 6.19
C TYR A 191 21.10 52.19 6.27
#